data_4d35464421b1298fe652a5a2b68019d4
#
_entry.id   4d35464421b1298fe652a5a2b68019d4
#
_cell.length_a   1.000
_cell.length_b   1.000
_cell.length_c   1.000
_cell.angle_alpha   90.00
_cell.angle_beta   90.00
_cell.angle_gamma   90.00
#
_symmetry.space_group_name_H-M   'P 1'
#
loop_
_entity.id
_entity.type
_entity.pdbx_description
1 polymer ?
#
loop_
_entity_poly.entity_id
_entity_poly.type
_entity_poly.pdbx_seq_one_letter_code
_entity_poly.pdbx_strand_id
1 'polypeptide(L)'
;MDTALVTYETFVQPVLPREREDFYQEFKVLGELLGIPRDRFPNALLDFEQYMEAMVGSGQVQVDQRARDLARLVLRPRLRLLPGPAMIPFEVVTTGLLPPAIRSQYRLAWGPGQQRAFRLAVRTLPRLVALTPPVLRVWPLPGHTIKLAATS
;
A
#
# COMPACT_ATOMS: atom_id res chain seq x y z
N MET A 1 1.53 1.55 -7.47
CA MET A 1 2.69 2.44 -7.39
C MET A 1 2.52 3.46 -6.28
N ASP A 2 1.54 4.33 -6.33
CA ASP A 2 1.30 5.39 -5.35
C ASP A 2 1.29 4.89 -3.89
N THR A 3 0.56 3.82 -3.61
CA THR A 3 0.52 3.21 -2.28
C THR A 3 1.91 2.78 -1.77
N ALA A 4 2.80 2.30 -2.65
CA ALA A 4 4.14 1.88 -2.25
C ALA A 4 4.99 3.09 -1.84
N LEU A 5 4.97 4.17 -2.63
CA LEU A 5 5.66 5.42 -2.31
C LEU A 5 5.13 6.04 -1.03
N VAL A 6 3.80 6.19 -0.92
CA VAL A 6 3.16 6.74 0.29
C VAL A 6 3.50 5.92 1.53
N THR A 7 3.50 4.59 1.44
CA THR A 7 3.87 3.72 2.55
C THR A 7 5.33 3.90 2.93
N TYR A 8 6.23 3.93 1.95
CA TYR A 8 7.65 4.11 2.19
C TYR A 8 7.94 5.47 2.84
N GLU A 9 7.40 6.56 2.30
CA GLU A 9 7.56 7.90 2.86
C GLU A 9 6.96 8.04 4.26
N THR A 10 5.86 7.33 4.52
CA THR A 10 5.18 7.38 5.82
C THR A 10 5.96 6.63 6.91
N PHE A 11 6.59 5.50 6.59
CA PHE A 11 7.16 4.60 7.59
C PHE A 11 8.68 4.44 7.54
N VAL A 12 9.34 4.89 6.47
CA VAL A 12 10.79 4.70 6.32
C VAL A 12 11.50 6.04 6.28
N GLN A 13 11.39 6.76 5.19
CA GLN A 13 12.03 8.07 5.01
C GLN A 13 11.40 8.84 3.83
N PRO A 14 11.55 10.18 3.79
CA PRO A 14 11.17 10.97 2.63
C PRO A 14 11.97 10.52 1.40
N VAL A 15 11.28 10.45 0.25
CA VAL A 15 11.88 10.12 -1.05
C VAL A 15 12.14 11.41 -1.82
N LEU A 16 13.33 11.56 -2.39
CA LEU A 16 13.66 12.72 -3.19
C LEU A 16 12.83 12.74 -4.48
N PRO A 17 12.50 13.94 -5.03
CA PRO A 17 11.70 14.03 -6.25
C PRO A 17 12.28 13.22 -7.43
N ARG A 18 13.61 13.19 -7.56
CA ARG A 18 14.30 12.39 -8.58
C ARG A 18 14.10 10.89 -8.35
N GLU A 19 14.24 10.43 -7.12
CA GLU A 19 14.05 9.00 -6.78
C GLU A 19 12.60 8.55 -7.03
N ARG A 20 11.62 9.43 -6.81
CA ARG A 20 10.20 9.17 -7.13
C ARG A 20 10.01 8.98 -8.63
N GLU A 21 10.64 9.85 -9.45
CA GLU A 21 10.57 9.75 -10.90
C GLU A 21 11.29 8.47 -11.40
N ASP A 22 12.49 8.16 -10.87
CA ASP A 22 13.23 6.95 -11.23
C ASP A 22 12.40 5.69 -10.90
N PHE A 23 11.79 5.64 -9.72
CA PHE A 23 10.87 4.57 -9.33
C PHE A 23 9.67 4.45 -10.29
N TYR A 24 9.11 5.58 -10.76
CA TYR A 24 8.04 5.56 -11.73
C TYR A 24 8.48 4.97 -13.07
N GLN A 25 9.66 5.32 -13.55
CA GLN A 25 10.19 4.79 -14.81
C GLN A 25 10.45 3.27 -14.71
N GLU A 26 10.96 2.78 -13.58
CA GLU A 26 11.08 1.35 -13.31
C GLU A 26 9.72 0.65 -13.24
N PHE A 27 8.73 1.29 -12.63
CA PHE A 27 7.37 0.76 -12.54
C PHE A 27 6.72 0.58 -13.92
N LYS A 28 7.04 1.44 -14.90
CA LYS A 28 6.57 1.26 -16.29
C LYS A 28 7.09 -0.05 -16.89
N VAL A 29 8.33 -0.44 -16.59
CA VAL A 29 8.89 -1.71 -17.05
C VAL A 29 8.08 -2.89 -16.51
N LEU A 30 7.69 -2.83 -15.23
CA LEU A 30 6.81 -3.85 -14.65
C LEU A 30 5.45 -3.89 -15.36
N GLY A 31 4.89 -2.73 -15.69
CA GLY A 31 3.64 -2.64 -16.45
C GLY A 31 3.75 -3.26 -17.85
N GLU A 32 4.88 -3.04 -18.54
CA GLU A 32 5.16 -3.68 -19.83
C GLU A 32 5.22 -5.21 -19.72
N LEU A 33 5.86 -5.72 -18.68
CA LEU A 33 5.90 -7.16 -18.39
C LEU A 33 4.51 -7.76 -18.11
N LEU A 34 3.59 -6.95 -17.60
CA LEU A 34 2.19 -7.31 -17.38
C LEU A 34 1.31 -7.10 -18.63
N GLY A 35 1.91 -6.72 -19.76
CA GLY A 35 1.21 -6.56 -21.05
C GLY A 35 0.61 -5.20 -21.31
N ILE A 36 0.97 -4.17 -20.54
CA ILE A 36 0.52 -2.79 -20.79
C ILE A 36 1.55 -2.11 -21.71
N PRO A 37 1.17 -1.67 -22.93
CA PRO A 37 2.08 -0.97 -23.82
C PRO A 37 2.66 0.31 -23.17
N ARG A 38 3.93 0.57 -23.41
CA ARG A 38 4.65 1.70 -22.79
C ARG A 38 4.06 3.08 -23.13
N ASP A 39 3.50 3.21 -24.32
CA ASP A 39 2.83 4.43 -24.80
C ASP A 39 1.51 4.74 -24.06
N ARG A 40 0.99 3.78 -23.30
CA ARG A 40 -0.19 3.97 -22.44
C ARG A 40 0.12 4.62 -21.10
N PHE A 41 1.39 4.64 -20.71
CA PHE A 41 1.78 5.31 -19.47
C PHE A 41 2.06 6.80 -19.73
N PRO A 42 1.64 7.70 -18.83
CA PRO A 42 2.10 9.08 -18.84
C PRO A 42 3.63 9.18 -18.84
N ASN A 43 4.18 10.24 -19.41
CA ASN A 43 5.62 10.35 -19.54
C ASN A 43 6.32 10.56 -18.21
N ALA A 44 5.77 11.40 -17.35
CA ALA A 44 6.31 11.75 -16.04
C ALA A 44 5.38 11.28 -14.91
N LEU A 45 5.94 11.14 -13.71
CA LEU A 45 5.18 10.82 -12.51
C LEU A 45 4.07 11.82 -12.23
N LEU A 46 4.35 13.12 -12.40
CA LEU A 46 3.36 14.17 -12.17
C LEU A 46 2.12 14.00 -13.06
N ASP A 47 2.30 13.67 -14.33
CA ASP A 47 1.20 13.43 -15.25
C ASP A 47 0.39 12.20 -14.83
N PHE A 48 1.08 11.19 -14.30
CA PHE A 48 0.43 9.98 -13.78
C PHE A 48 -0.38 10.30 -12.51
N GLU A 49 0.15 11.10 -11.60
CA GLU A 49 -0.56 11.52 -10.37
C GLU A 49 -1.83 12.32 -10.73
N GLN A 50 -1.74 13.25 -11.66
CA GLN A 50 -2.88 14.02 -12.17
C GLN A 50 -3.93 13.12 -12.84
N TYR A 51 -3.49 12.16 -13.64
CA TYR A 51 -4.38 11.17 -14.24
C TYR A 51 -5.12 10.35 -13.18
N MET A 52 -4.41 9.89 -12.14
CA MET A 52 -5.02 9.13 -11.04
C MET A 52 -6.01 9.96 -10.24
N GLU A 53 -5.69 11.22 -9.95
CA GLU A 53 -6.62 12.15 -9.27
C GLU A 53 -7.88 12.37 -10.11
N ALA A 54 -7.72 12.63 -11.41
CA ALA A 54 -8.85 12.80 -12.33
C ALA A 54 -9.71 11.53 -12.40
N MET A 55 -9.12 10.35 -12.48
CA MET A 55 -9.84 9.07 -12.51
C MET A 55 -10.64 8.83 -11.22
N VAL A 56 -10.04 9.09 -10.07
CA VAL A 56 -10.72 8.94 -8.77
C VAL A 56 -11.83 10.00 -8.61
N GLY A 57 -11.57 11.23 -9.07
CA GLY A 57 -12.51 12.35 -8.97
C GLY A 57 -13.67 12.28 -9.97
N SER A 58 -13.48 11.65 -11.13
CA SER A 58 -14.49 11.56 -12.19
C SER A 58 -15.68 10.65 -11.88
N GLY A 59 -15.58 9.83 -10.81
CA GLY A 59 -16.59 8.82 -10.50
C GLY A 59 -16.59 7.59 -11.42
N GLN A 60 -15.63 7.50 -12.35
CA GLN A 60 -15.46 6.30 -13.19
C GLN A 60 -15.01 5.09 -12.36
N VAL A 61 -14.18 5.34 -11.34
CA VAL A 61 -13.79 4.32 -10.37
C VAL A 61 -14.85 4.27 -9.27
N GLN A 62 -15.76 3.31 -9.38
CA GLN A 62 -16.82 3.10 -8.39
C GLN A 62 -16.56 1.84 -7.59
N VAL A 63 -16.70 1.97 -6.28
CA VAL A 63 -16.62 0.83 -5.36
C VAL A 63 -18.01 0.21 -5.24
N ASP A 64 -18.19 -0.95 -5.83
CA ASP A 64 -19.42 -1.72 -5.72
C ASP A 64 -19.56 -2.44 -4.36
N GLN A 65 -20.69 -3.13 -4.16
CA GLN A 65 -20.92 -3.84 -2.89
C GLN A 65 -19.94 -5.01 -2.70
N ARG A 66 -19.57 -5.70 -3.78
CA ARG A 66 -18.62 -6.83 -3.72
C ARG A 66 -17.23 -6.35 -3.30
N ALA A 67 -16.78 -5.22 -3.84
CA ALA A 67 -15.51 -4.61 -3.44
C ALA A 67 -15.52 -4.20 -1.96
N ARG A 68 -16.64 -3.66 -1.45
CA ARG A 68 -16.77 -3.34 -0.02
C ARG A 68 -16.73 -4.57 0.88
N ASP A 69 -17.37 -5.66 0.46
CA ASP A 69 -17.38 -6.90 1.24
C ASP A 69 -15.99 -7.54 1.25
N LEU A 70 -15.29 -7.53 0.12
CA LEU A 70 -13.91 -7.98 0.03
C LEU A 70 -12.97 -7.13 0.88
N ALA A 71 -13.11 -5.81 0.85
CA ALA A 71 -12.32 -4.91 1.68
C ALA A 71 -12.50 -5.19 3.18
N ARG A 72 -13.72 -5.46 3.64
CA ARG A 72 -13.97 -5.85 5.03
C ARG A 72 -13.28 -7.15 5.40
N LEU A 73 -13.28 -8.13 4.49
CA LEU A 73 -12.60 -9.41 4.70
C LEU A 73 -11.08 -9.24 4.79
N VAL A 74 -10.51 -8.39 3.93
CA VAL A 74 -9.07 -8.10 3.91
C VAL A 74 -8.63 -7.28 5.12
N LEU A 75 -9.41 -6.27 5.51
CA LEU A 75 -9.09 -5.41 6.65
C LEU A 75 -9.28 -6.09 8.00
N ARG A 76 -10.20 -7.05 8.07
CA ARG A 76 -10.50 -7.83 9.28
C ARG A 76 -10.40 -9.32 9.01
N PRO A 77 -9.21 -9.82 8.63
CA PRO A 77 -9.05 -11.24 8.40
C PRO A 77 -9.31 -12.02 9.70
N ARG A 78 -10.13 -13.05 9.60
CA ARG A 78 -10.38 -13.97 10.73
C ARG A 78 -9.18 -14.91 10.89
N LEU A 79 -8.07 -14.39 11.35
CA LEU A 79 -6.90 -15.18 11.64
C LEU A 79 -7.10 -15.91 12.97
N ARG A 80 -7.15 -17.24 12.94
CA ARG A 80 -7.33 -18.09 14.12
C ARG A 80 -6.26 -17.86 15.21
N LEU A 81 -5.10 -17.34 14.82
CA LEU A 81 -3.93 -17.17 15.69
C LEU A 81 -3.80 -15.74 16.29
N LEU A 82 -4.55 -14.77 15.79
CA LEU A 82 -4.48 -13.40 16.30
C LEU A 82 -5.84 -12.98 16.86
N PRO A 83 -5.89 -12.50 18.10
CA PRO A 83 -7.12 -11.96 18.69
C PRO A 83 -7.57 -10.72 17.90
N GLY A 84 -8.89 -10.56 17.71
CA GLY A 84 -9.47 -9.45 16.95
C GLY A 84 -8.90 -8.05 17.27
N PRO A 85 -8.65 -7.71 18.55
CA PRO A 85 -8.02 -6.43 18.92
C PRO A 85 -6.62 -6.21 18.35
N ALA A 86 -5.84 -7.26 18.10
CA ALA A 86 -4.49 -7.15 17.52
C ALA A 86 -4.51 -6.69 16.04
N MET A 87 -5.66 -6.80 15.38
CA MET A 87 -5.82 -6.34 13.99
C MET A 87 -6.23 -4.86 13.88
N ILE A 88 -6.59 -4.20 14.97
CA ILE A 88 -6.98 -2.78 14.98
C ILE A 88 -5.86 -1.88 14.42
N PRO A 89 -4.58 -2.04 14.80
CA PRO A 89 -3.51 -1.24 14.22
C PRO A 89 -3.38 -1.42 12.71
N PHE A 90 -3.53 -2.65 12.21
CA PHE A 90 -3.49 -2.94 10.78
C PHE A 90 -4.64 -2.25 10.03
N GLU A 91 -5.87 -2.36 10.53
CA GLU A 91 -7.04 -1.69 9.94
C GLU A 91 -6.86 -0.17 9.92
N VAL A 92 -6.40 0.42 11.02
CA VAL A 92 -6.19 1.87 11.15
C VAL A 92 -5.10 2.36 10.19
N VAL A 93 -3.97 1.64 10.11
CA VAL A 93 -2.87 2.02 9.23
C VAL A 93 -3.29 1.90 7.77
N THR A 94 -3.86 0.77 7.38
CA THR A 94 -4.30 0.54 5.99
C THR A 94 -5.36 1.55 5.57
N THR A 95 -6.35 1.80 6.42
CA THR A 95 -7.39 2.81 6.14
C THR A 95 -6.82 4.22 6.11
N GLY A 96 -5.85 4.52 6.97
CA GLY A 96 -5.21 5.84 7.05
C GLY A 96 -4.39 6.21 5.83
N LEU A 97 -3.78 5.21 5.17
CA LEU A 97 -3.02 5.39 3.93
C LEU A 97 -3.91 5.63 2.70
N LEU A 98 -5.20 5.29 2.77
CA LEU A 98 -6.12 5.50 1.65
C LEU A 98 -6.48 6.99 1.49
N PRO A 99 -6.58 7.50 0.26
CA PRO A 99 -7.17 8.82 -0.01
C PRO A 99 -8.57 8.95 0.58
N PRO A 100 -8.95 10.14 1.08
CA PRO A 100 -10.28 10.36 1.68
C PRO A 100 -11.45 9.98 0.77
N ALA A 101 -11.35 10.26 -0.53
CA ALA A 101 -12.35 9.92 -1.53
C ALA A 101 -12.56 8.39 -1.62
N ILE A 102 -11.48 7.62 -1.61
CA ILE A 102 -11.53 6.16 -1.64
C ILE A 102 -12.10 5.61 -0.33
N ARG A 103 -11.68 6.15 0.83
CA ARG A 103 -12.24 5.78 2.14
C ARG A 103 -13.76 5.94 2.20
N SER A 104 -14.28 7.05 1.69
CA SER A 104 -15.72 7.32 1.65
C SER A 104 -16.47 6.34 0.77
N GLN A 105 -15.93 6.00 -0.41
CA GLN A 105 -16.52 5.01 -1.32
C GLN A 105 -16.60 3.61 -0.68
N TYR A 106 -15.57 3.21 0.05
CA TYR A 106 -15.55 1.95 0.81
C TYR A 106 -16.39 2.01 2.09
N ARG A 107 -16.92 3.19 2.46
CA ARG A 107 -17.68 3.43 3.72
C ARG A 107 -16.87 3.01 4.95
N LEU A 108 -15.56 3.24 4.94
CA LEU A 108 -14.70 2.96 6.07
C LEU A 108 -14.87 4.08 7.12
N ALA A 109 -15.13 3.66 8.36
CA ALA A 109 -15.27 4.61 9.46
C ALA A 109 -13.94 5.33 9.71
N TRP A 110 -13.95 6.66 9.64
CA TRP A 110 -12.79 7.50 9.88
C TRP A 110 -13.17 8.75 10.64
N GLY A 111 -12.73 8.86 11.88
CA GLY A 111 -13.01 9.98 12.75
C GLY A 111 -11.77 10.42 13.54
N PRO A 112 -11.95 11.35 14.48
CA PRO A 112 -10.83 11.89 15.28
C PRO A 112 -10.05 10.83 16.04
N GLY A 113 -10.71 9.76 16.50
CA GLY A 113 -10.07 8.63 17.19
C GLY A 113 -9.11 7.88 16.27
N GLN A 114 -9.59 7.47 15.09
CA GLN A 114 -8.78 6.77 14.08
C GLN A 114 -7.63 7.65 13.60
N GLN A 115 -7.88 8.95 13.41
CA GLN A 115 -6.83 9.89 13.02
C GLN A 115 -5.73 10.02 14.08
N ARG A 116 -6.07 10.00 15.36
CA ARG A 116 -5.10 10.01 16.46
C ARG A 116 -4.31 8.70 16.50
N ALA A 117 -5.01 7.56 16.39
CA ALA A 117 -4.40 6.24 16.37
C ALA A 117 -3.45 6.08 15.17
N PHE A 118 -3.83 6.54 13.98
CA PHE A 118 -2.98 6.55 12.80
C PHE A 118 -1.70 7.38 13.03
N ARG A 119 -1.82 8.61 13.52
CA ARG A 119 -0.65 9.46 13.82
C ARG A 119 0.28 8.82 14.84
N LEU A 120 -0.28 8.15 15.84
CA LEU A 120 0.51 7.41 16.82
C LEU A 120 1.24 6.23 16.14
N ALA A 121 0.55 5.45 15.31
CA ALA A 121 1.12 4.33 14.57
C ALA A 121 2.28 4.79 13.67
N VAL A 122 2.09 5.86 12.89
CA VAL A 122 3.16 6.43 12.04
C VAL A 122 4.41 6.81 12.84
N ARG A 123 4.25 7.29 14.06
CA ARG A 123 5.39 7.68 14.93
C ARG A 123 6.06 6.51 15.62
N THR A 124 5.31 5.47 15.95
CA THR A 124 5.80 4.37 16.79
C THR A 124 6.26 3.16 15.98
N LEU A 125 5.57 2.80 14.90
CA LEU A 125 5.91 1.62 14.10
C LEU A 125 7.35 1.62 13.58
N PRO A 126 7.89 2.71 12.98
CA PRO A 126 9.27 2.72 12.51
C PRO A 126 10.27 2.44 13.65
N ARG A 127 10.02 2.98 14.83
CA ARG A 127 10.88 2.77 16.02
C ARG A 127 10.80 1.33 16.52
N LEU A 128 9.60 0.76 16.57
CA LEU A 128 9.40 -0.65 16.96
C LEU A 128 10.07 -1.60 15.97
N VAL A 129 9.94 -1.34 14.67
CA VAL A 129 10.64 -2.12 13.63
C VAL A 129 12.16 -1.99 13.78
N ALA A 130 12.66 -0.79 14.05
CA ALA A 130 14.11 -0.57 14.27
C ALA A 130 14.64 -1.35 15.48
N LEU A 131 13.86 -1.52 16.54
CA LEU A 131 14.20 -2.28 17.74
C LEU A 131 14.02 -3.79 17.57
N THR A 132 13.33 -4.24 16.53
CA THR A 132 13.09 -5.66 16.29
C THR A 132 14.35 -6.35 15.79
N PRO A 133 14.78 -7.48 16.38
CA PRO A 133 15.93 -8.25 15.90
C PRO A 133 15.79 -8.63 14.42
N PRO A 134 16.91 -8.68 13.66
CA PRO A 134 16.87 -9.01 12.21
C PRO A 134 16.12 -10.30 11.88
N VAL A 135 16.21 -11.30 12.76
CA VAL A 135 15.53 -12.60 12.60
C VAL A 135 13.99 -12.47 12.58
N LEU A 136 13.42 -11.48 13.27
CA LEU A 136 11.98 -11.23 13.30
C LEU A 136 11.51 -10.24 12.22
N ARG A 137 12.46 -9.56 11.55
CA ARG A 137 12.14 -8.65 10.41
C ARG A 137 11.93 -9.41 9.12
N VAL A 138 12.53 -10.59 9.00
CA VAL A 138 12.36 -11.45 7.84
C VAL A 138 11.10 -12.28 8.10
N TRP A 139 10.03 -12.01 7.34
CA TRP A 139 8.88 -12.92 7.33
C TRP A 139 9.41 -14.30 6.96
N PRO A 140 9.16 -15.36 7.74
CA PRO A 140 9.54 -16.71 7.36
C PRO A 140 8.71 -17.09 6.13
N LEU A 141 9.21 -16.75 4.95
CA LEU A 141 8.72 -17.36 3.74
C LEU A 141 8.95 -18.86 3.91
N PRO A 142 7.91 -19.71 3.83
CA PRO A 142 8.12 -21.15 3.84
C PRO A 142 9.14 -21.44 2.74
N GLY A 143 10.28 -22.03 3.13
CA GLY A 143 11.47 -22.19 2.31
C GLY A 143 11.25 -23.04 1.07
N HIS A 144 10.53 -22.55 0.10
CA HIS A 144 10.66 -22.96 -1.27
C HIS A 144 11.85 -22.20 -1.86
N THR A 145 13.02 -22.69 -1.56
CA THR A 145 14.22 -22.40 -2.32
C THR A 145 13.86 -22.60 -3.80
N ILE A 146 13.64 -21.50 -4.51
CA ILE A 146 13.73 -21.52 -5.97
C ILE A 146 15.20 -21.80 -6.23
N LYS A 147 15.55 -23.08 -6.39
CA LYS A 147 16.78 -23.49 -7.03
C LYS A 147 16.64 -22.99 -8.46
N LEU A 148 17.15 -21.80 -8.73
CA LEU A 148 17.53 -21.43 -10.09
C LEU A 148 18.53 -22.47 -10.52
N ALA A 149 18.06 -23.42 -11.32
CA ALA A 149 18.91 -24.37 -12.00
C ALA A 149 19.82 -23.53 -12.92
N ALA A 150 21.03 -23.29 -12.47
CA ALA A 150 22.13 -22.99 -13.35
C ALA A 150 22.32 -24.25 -14.23
N THR A 151 21.77 -24.20 -15.42
CA THR A 151 22.08 -25.19 -16.44
C THR A 151 23.08 -24.54 -17.39
N SER A 152 24.24 -25.15 -17.42
CA SER A 152 25.43 -24.97 -18.27
C SER A 152 25.11 -24.58 -19.70
#